data_d52767186f6ba3772b6c9a0d582964e9
#
_entry.id   d52767186f6ba3772b6c9a0d582964e9
#
_cell.length_a   1.000
_cell.length_b   1.000
_cell.length_c   1.000
_cell.angle_alpha   90.00
_cell.angle_beta   90.00
_cell.angle_gamma   90.00
#
_symmetry.space_group_name_H-M   'P 1'
#
loop_
_entity.id
_entity.type
_entity.pdbx_description
1 polymer ?
#
loop_
_entity_poly.entity_id
_entity_poly.type
_entity_poly.pdbx_seq_one_letter_code
_entity_poly.pdbx_strand_id
1 'polypeptide(L)'
;MTLFTVVLFETQKNKYLFSPSGEPIGIIPDAKREKKEDKADHISHPKMDKRTKVRNTLVITILTIALIAFFNYAFEGDWVSIGIFTACIVFPVLILLDGSLTKIERSRIFVIYIVAFFVIFFWAAYEQAGASLTLFASEQTNRDIFGWEMPASWFQSFNPLFVVVLAYIMPGVWGFLNKRKMEPASPTKQAIGLLLLSLGYLFICFGVKDAVPGVKVSMIWLTGLYFIHTMGEIALSPIGLSMVNKLSPLRFASLMMGIWYLSTATANKFAGMLSGLYPEAGKVKSIFGYQIATMSVSYTHLTLPTICSV
;
A
#
# COMPACT_ATOMS: atom_id res chain seq x y z
N MET A 1 -16.26 -18.31 6.36
CA MET A 1 -16.09 -17.79 4.97
C MET A 1 -14.83 -18.32 4.32
N THR A 2 -13.63 -18.10 4.86
CA THR A 2 -12.34 -18.53 4.27
C THR A 2 -12.24 -20.02 3.96
N LEU A 3 -12.67 -20.91 4.85
CA LEU A 3 -12.63 -22.36 4.62
C LEU A 3 -13.51 -22.81 3.43
N PHE A 4 -14.69 -22.23 3.34
CA PHE A 4 -15.61 -22.48 2.21
C PHE A 4 -15.02 -22.02 0.89
N THR A 5 -14.36 -20.86 0.86
CA THR A 5 -13.70 -20.31 -0.33
C THR A 5 -12.54 -21.19 -0.76
N VAL A 6 -11.73 -21.71 0.19
CA VAL A 6 -10.63 -22.64 -0.11
C VAL A 6 -11.15 -23.95 -0.68
N VAL A 7 -12.18 -24.54 -0.08
CA VAL A 7 -12.79 -25.79 -0.58
C VAL A 7 -13.40 -25.58 -1.98
N LEU A 8 -14.10 -24.46 -2.19
CA LEU A 8 -14.68 -24.12 -3.49
C LEU A 8 -13.59 -23.92 -4.55
N PHE A 9 -12.49 -23.24 -4.21
CA PHE A 9 -11.35 -23.09 -5.10
C PHE A 9 -10.71 -24.43 -5.45
N GLU A 10 -10.42 -25.26 -4.45
CA GLU A 10 -9.80 -26.59 -4.67
C GLU A 10 -10.65 -27.50 -5.54
N THR A 11 -11.98 -27.48 -5.37
CA THR A 11 -12.90 -28.31 -6.16
C THR A 11 -13.11 -27.79 -7.58
N GLN A 12 -12.97 -26.48 -7.81
CA GLN A 12 -13.29 -25.86 -9.10
C GLN A 12 -12.04 -25.50 -9.93
N LYS A 13 -10.84 -25.43 -9.33
CA LYS A 13 -9.61 -25.01 -10.01
C LYS A 13 -9.32 -25.80 -11.28
N ASN A 14 -9.55 -27.13 -11.25
CA ASN A 14 -9.31 -28.04 -12.39
C ASN A 14 -10.34 -27.88 -13.53
N LYS A 15 -11.43 -27.16 -13.29
CA LYS A 15 -12.49 -26.91 -14.28
C LYS A 15 -12.40 -25.55 -14.95
N TYR A 16 -11.98 -24.53 -14.18
CA TYR A 16 -12.05 -23.14 -14.63
C TYR A 16 -10.70 -22.44 -14.78
N LEU A 17 -9.62 -23.02 -14.25
CA LEU A 17 -8.28 -22.41 -14.32
C LEU A 17 -7.46 -22.99 -15.48
N PHE A 18 -8.06 -22.94 -16.69
CA PHE A 18 -7.34 -23.28 -17.92
C PHE A 18 -7.41 -22.10 -18.90
N SER A 19 -6.31 -21.88 -19.62
CA SER A 19 -6.30 -20.93 -20.73
C SER A 19 -7.14 -21.46 -21.90
N PRO A 20 -7.52 -20.62 -22.86
CA PRO A 20 -8.19 -21.08 -24.09
C PRO A 20 -7.37 -22.13 -24.88
N SER A 21 -6.06 -22.20 -24.65
CA SER A 21 -5.16 -23.22 -25.20
C SER A 21 -5.12 -24.53 -24.42
N GLY A 22 -5.90 -24.65 -23.34
CA GLY A 22 -5.95 -25.87 -22.49
C GLY A 22 -4.79 -25.97 -21.48
N GLU A 23 -3.97 -24.92 -21.32
CA GLU A 23 -2.90 -24.91 -20.32
C GLU A 23 -3.43 -24.43 -18.95
N PRO A 24 -3.04 -25.07 -17.85
CA PRO A 24 -3.46 -24.68 -16.53
C PRO A 24 -2.90 -23.28 -16.16
N ILE A 25 -3.78 -22.40 -15.69
CA ILE A 25 -3.44 -21.04 -15.25
C ILE A 25 -3.05 -21.06 -13.78
N GLY A 26 -2.02 -20.31 -13.40
CA GLY A 26 -1.60 -20.13 -12.00
C GLY A 26 -0.69 -21.20 -11.44
N ILE A 27 -0.24 -22.14 -12.26
CA ILE A 27 0.84 -23.07 -11.87
C ILE A 27 2.17 -22.33 -11.94
N ILE A 28 3.00 -22.52 -10.90
CA ILE A 28 4.38 -22.02 -10.89
C ILE A 28 5.08 -22.54 -12.14
N PRO A 29 5.71 -21.69 -12.96
CA PRO A 29 6.45 -22.15 -14.13
C PRO A 29 7.46 -23.21 -13.73
N ASP A 30 7.40 -24.39 -14.36
CA ASP A 30 8.43 -25.39 -14.16
C ASP A 30 9.80 -24.80 -14.49
N ALA A 31 10.82 -25.16 -13.74
CA ALA A 31 12.21 -24.74 -13.99
C ALA A 31 12.67 -25.02 -15.43
N LYS A 32 12.01 -25.94 -16.14
CA LYS A 32 12.20 -26.21 -17.58
C LYS A 32 11.59 -25.12 -18.47
N ARG A 33 10.44 -24.53 -18.05
CA ARG A 33 9.75 -23.46 -18.78
C ARG A 33 10.51 -22.16 -18.62
N GLU A 34 10.95 -21.86 -17.40
CA GLU A 34 11.82 -20.73 -17.08
C GLU A 34 13.11 -20.75 -17.90
N LYS A 35 13.80 -21.93 -17.97
CA LYS A 35 14.99 -22.11 -18.82
C LYS A 35 14.70 -21.97 -20.32
N LYS A 36 13.48 -22.25 -20.77
CA LYS A 36 13.08 -22.12 -22.16
C LYS A 36 12.77 -20.67 -22.51
N GLU A 37 12.15 -19.93 -21.60
CA GLU A 37 11.89 -18.49 -21.73
C GLU A 37 13.20 -17.68 -21.63
N ASP A 38 14.09 -18.00 -20.68
CA ASP A 38 15.44 -17.40 -20.59
C ASP A 38 16.27 -17.63 -21.87
N LYS A 39 16.13 -18.78 -22.52
CA LYS A 39 16.78 -19.06 -23.80
C LYS A 39 16.16 -18.27 -24.96
N ALA A 40 14.84 -18.06 -24.93
CA ALA A 40 14.15 -17.28 -25.95
C ALA A 40 14.53 -15.80 -25.87
N ASP A 41 14.74 -15.27 -24.65
CA ASP A 41 15.15 -13.88 -24.42
C ASP A 41 16.66 -13.66 -24.50
N HIS A 42 17.47 -14.69 -24.79
CA HIS A 42 18.95 -14.66 -24.79
C HIS A 42 19.57 -14.09 -23.51
N ILE A 43 18.90 -14.24 -22.35
CA ILE A 43 19.38 -13.74 -21.08
C ILE A 43 20.34 -14.74 -20.45
N SER A 44 21.62 -14.39 -20.35
CA SER A 44 22.60 -15.17 -19.60
C SER A 44 22.72 -14.64 -18.16
N HIS A 45 22.33 -15.47 -17.19
CA HIS A 45 22.47 -15.12 -15.78
C HIS A 45 23.93 -15.35 -15.32
N PRO A 46 24.58 -14.34 -14.73
CA PRO A 46 25.92 -14.52 -14.19
C PRO A 46 25.90 -15.50 -13.02
N LYS A 47 26.88 -16.42 -12.97
CA LYS A 47 27.06 -17.32 -11.84
C LYS A 47 27.77 -16.56 -10.70
N MET A 48 27.19 -16.60 -9.50
CA MET A 48 27.76 -15.96 -8.33
C MET A 48 28.95 -16.75 -7.79
N ASP A 49 30.09 -16.11 -7.64
CA ASP A 49 31.28 -16.72 -7.01
C ASP A 49 31.04 -17.03 -5.51
N LYS A 50 31.66 -18.11 -5.02
CA LYS A 50 31.53 -18.56 -3.61
C LYS A 50 31.89 -17.45 -2.61
N ARG A 51 32.96 -16.68 -2.87
CA ARG A 51 33.40 -15.57 -2.01
C ARG A 51 32.32 -14.49 -1.92
N THR A 52 31.73 -14.10 -3.04
CA THR A 52 30.65 -13.11 -3.11
C THR A 52 29.41 -13.61 -2.37
N LYS A 53 29.07 -14.90 -2.50
CA LYS A 53 27.94 -15.50 -1.78
C LYS A 53 28.15 -15.44 -0.27
N VAL A 54 29.31 -15.86 0.23
CA VAL A 54 29.64 -15.81 1.66
C VAL A 54 29.63 -14.38 2.18
N ARG A 55 30.26 -13.44 1.47
CA ARG A 55 30.24 -12.01 1.84
C ARG A 55 28.83 -11.47 1.94
N ASN A 56 27.98 -11.72 0.94
CA ASN A 56 26.60 -11.22 0.92
C ASN A 56 25.78 -11.84 2.06
N THR A 57 25.95 -13.13 2.34
CA THR A 57 25.30 -13.77 3.50
C THR A 57 25.74 -13.11 4.82
N LEU A 58 27.03 -12.86 5.01
CA LEU A 58 27.52 -12.18 6.21
C LEU A 58 26.95 -10.76 6.33
N VAL A 59 26.94 -9.98 5.25
CA VAL A 59 26.37 -8.62 5.24
C VAL A 59 24.89 -8.65 5.62
N ILE A 60 24.10 -9.57 5.04
CA ILE A 60 22.67 -9.71 5.34
C ILE A 60 22.48 -10.12 6.81
N THR A 61 23.27 -11.07 7.32
CA THR A 61 23.15 -11.51 8.71
C THR A 61 23.48 -10.37 9.69
N ILE A 62 24.57 -9.63 9.45
CA ILE A 62 24.94 -8.48 10.28
C ILE A 62 23.86 -7.40 10.21
N LEU A 63 23.37 -7.08 9.02
CA LEU A 63 22.27 -6.11 8.82
C LEU A 63 21.01 -6.54 9.59
N THR A 64 20.63 -7.81 9.49
CA THR A 64 19.44 -8.34 10.18
C THR A 64 19.57 -8.20 11.69
N ILE A 65 20.73 -8.59 12.26
CA ILE A 65 20.98 -8.47 13.71
C ILE A 65 20.95 -6.99 14.14
N ALA A 66 21.59 -6.10 13.37
CA ALA A 66 21.62 -4.67 13.67
C ALA A 66 20.22 -4.04 13.62
N LEU A 67 19.40 -4.42 12.62
CA LEU A 67 18.03 -3.93 12.49
C LEU A 67 17.13 -4.47 13.61
N ILE A 68 17.27 -5.75 13.98
CA ILE A 68 16.51 -6.31 15.11
C ILE A 68 16.87 -5.57 16.41
N ALA A 69 18.15 -5.31 16.67
CA ALA A 69 18.58 -4.57 17.85
C ALA A 69 18.05 -3.13 17.84
N PHE A 70 18.14 -2.44 16.70
CA PHE A 70 17.64 -1.09 16.53
C PHE A 70 16.11 -1.00 16.73
N PHE A 71 15.35 -1.88 16.08
CA PHE A 71 13.90 -1.87 16.20
C PHE A 71 13.41 -2.40 17.54
N ASN A 72 14.16 -3.30 18.20
CA ASN A 72 13.85 -3.70 19.58
C ASN A 72 13.94 -2.50 20.54
N TYR A 73 14.94 -1.64 20.36
CA TYR A 73 15.04 -0.40 21.13
C TYR A 73 13.92 0.59 20.75
N ALA A 74 13.64 0.75 19.45
CA ALA A 74 12.65 1.73 18.95
C ALA A 74 11.20 1.36 19.27
N PHE A 75 10.86 0.07 19.30
CA PHE A 75 9.49 -0.44 19.51
C PHE A 75 9.31 -1.15 20.86
N GLU A 76 10.19 -0.91 21.82
CA GLU A 76 10.08 -1.40 23.21
C GLU A 76 9.73 -2.90 23.30
N GLY A 77 10.27 -3.72 22.39
CA GLY A 77 10.09 -5.17 22.38
C GLY A 77 8.82 -5.67 21.67
N ASP A 78 8.09 -4.84 20.91
CA ASP A 78 7.01 -5.34 20.02
C ASP A 78 7.58 -6.18 18.88
N TRP A 79 7.64 -7.51 19.10
CA TRP A 79 8.20 -8.48 18.14
C TRP A 79 7.55 -8.46 16.78
N VAL A 80 6.26 -8.13 16.69
CA VAL A 80 5.53 -8.04 15.42
C VAL A 80 6.04 -6.85 14.60
N SER A 81 6.18 -5.68 15.20
CA SER A 81 6.75 -4.51 14.55
C SER A 81 8.21 -4.76 14.16
N ILE A 82 9.01 -5.30 15.07
CA ILE A 82 10.43 -5.63 14.80
C ILE A 82 10.53 -6.53 13.57
N GLY A 83 9.73 -7.61 13.52
CA GLY A 83 9.72 -8.55 12.40
C GLY A 83 9.33 -7.90 11.08
N ILE A 84 8.23 -7.13 11.04
CA ILE A 84 7.73 -6.47 9.83
C ILE A 84 8.75 -5.46 9.30
N PHE A 85 9.24 -4.54 10.12
CA PHE A 85 10.17 -3.49 9.67
C PHE A 85 11.55 -4.07 9.29
N THR A 86 12.04 -5.07 10.03
CA THR A 86 13.27 -5.78 9.67
C THR A 86 13.11 -6.48 8.32
N ALA A 87 12.04 -7.22 8.11
CA ALA A 87 11.78 -7.94 6.87
C ALA A 87 11.61 -6.98 5.68
N CYS A 88 10.94 -5.83 5.89
CA CYS A 88 10.73 -4.81 4.86
C CYS A 88 12.05 -4.23 4.32
N ILE A 89 13.11 -4.23 5.11
CA ILE A 89 14.44 -3.77 4.69
C ILE A 89 15.29 -4.94 4.19
N VAL A 90 15.30 -6.06 4.92
CA VAL A 90 16.21 -7.19 4.64
C VAL A 90 15.88 -7.89 3.33
N PHE A 91 14.59 -8.17 3.04
CA PHE A 91 14.22 -8.87 1.80
C PHE A 91 14.58 -8.09 0.53
N PRO A 92 14.31 -6.79 0.39
CA PRO A 92 14.80 -6.01 -0.73
C PRO A 92 16.32 -6.05 -0.90
N VAL A 93 17.06 -5.88 0.20
CA VAL A 93 18.53 -5.93 0.17
C VAL A 93 19.03 -7.31 -0.25
N LEU A 94 18.42 -8.37 0.27
CA LEU A 94 18.76 -9.76 -0.08
C LEU A 94 18.65 -9.98 -1.60
N ILE A 95 17.55 -9.54 -2.22
CA ILE A 95 17.36 -9.70 -3.67
C ILE A 95 18.34 -8.83 -4.45
N LEU A 96 18.54 -7.57 -4.08
CA LEU A 96 19.45 -6.67 -4.78
C LEU A 96 20.92 -7.12 -4.71
N LEU A 97 21.30 -7.84 -3.65
CA LEU A 97 22.64 -8.43 -3.48
C LEU A 97 22.80 -9.75 -4.25
N ASP A 98 21.74 -10.30 -4.85
CA ASP A 98 21.87 -11.49 -5.66
C ASP A 98 22.71 -11.16 -6.94
N GLY A 99 23.90 -11.75 -6.98
CA GLY A 99 24.84 -11.57 -8.09
C GLY A 99 24.40 -12.26 -9.39
N SER A 100 23.33 -13.04 -9.36
CA SER A 100 22.76 -13.68 -10.56
C SER A 100 21.82 -12.75 -11.34
N LEU A 101 21.48 -11.58 -10.78
CA LEU A 101 20.64 -10.58 -11.43
C LEU A 101 21.40 -9.86 -12.56
N THR A 102 20.76 -9.73 -13.70
CA THR A 102 21.22 -8.86 -14.78
C THR A 102 21.05 -7.38 -14.38
N LYS A 103 21.74 -6.48 -15.07
CA LYS A 103 21.59 -5.03 -14.82
C LYS A 103 20.16 -4.55 -15.06
N ILE A 104 19.48 -5.09 -16.06
CA ILE A 104 18.08 -4.73 -16.40
C ILE A 104 17.12 -5.22 -15.32
N GLU A 105 17.23 -6.48 -14.88
CA GLU A 105 16.41 -7.03 -13.80
C GLU A 105 16.59 -6.24 -12.50
N ARG A 106 17.84 -5.91 -12.15
CA ARG A 106 18.12 -5.09 -10.95
C ARG A 106 17.47 -3.72 -11.02
N SER A 107 17.53 -3.04 -12.18
CA SER A 107 16.85 -1.75 -12.37
C SER A 107 15.34 -1.87 -12.25
N ARG A 108 14.71 -2.92 -12.81
CA ARG A 108 13.28 -3.18 -12.69
C ARG A 108 12.86 -3.42 -11.24
N ILE A 109 13.60 -4.25 -10.51
CA ILE A 109 13.38 -4.54 -9.09
C ILE A 109 13.52 -3.25 -8.26
N PHE A 110 14.54 -2.43 -8.55
CA PHE A 110 14.73 -1.16 -7.84
C PHE A 110 13.56 -0.19 -8.03
N VAL A 111 12.99 -0.12 -9.23
CA VAL A 111 11.77 0.66 -9.48
C VAL A 111 10.60 0.15 -8.64
N ILE A 112 10.41 -1.19 -8.55
CA ILE A 112 9.35 -1.76 -7.70
C ILE A 112 9.56 -1.33 -6.23
N TYR A 113 10.79 -1.34 -5.73
CA TYR A 113 11.06 -0.97 -4.32
C TYR A 113 10.85 0.51 -4.04
N ILE A 114 11.23 1.39 -4.97
CA ILE A 114 10.93 2.82 -4.85
C ILE A 114 9.42 3.03 -4.76
N VAL A 115 8.68 2.41 -5.67
CA VAL A 115 7.22 2.55 -5.67
C VAL A 115 6.60 1.94 -4.42
N ALA A 116 7.03 0.74 -3.98
CA ALA A 116 6.56 0.10 -2.76
C ALA A 116 6.82 0.97 -1.52
N PHE A 117 7.96 1.67 -1.47
CA PHE A 117 8.26 2.62 -0.41
C PHE A 117 7.21 3.73 -0.31
N PHE A 118 6.84 4.35 -1.44
CA PHE A 118 5.80 5.39 -1.43
C PHE A 118 4.40 4.83 -1.17
N VAL A 119 4.12 3.60 -1.60
CA VAL A 119 2.86 2.90 -1.35
C VAL A 119 2.66 2.61 0.15
N ILE A 120 3.74 2.46 0.94
CA ILE A 120 3.64 2.37 2.41
C ILE A 120 2.92 3.60 2.97
N PHE A 121 3.30 4.81 2.54
CA PHE A 121 2.67 6.04 3.01
C PHE A 121 1.22 6.16 2.55
N PHE A 122 0.93 5.73 1.31
CA PHE A 122 -0.45 5.69 0.82
C PHE A 122 -1.34 4.85 1.73
N TRP A 123 -0.98 3.59 1.95
CA TRP A 123 -1.78 2.69 2.77
C TRP A 123 -1.80 3.11 4.26
N ALA A 124 -0.70 3.63 4.79
CA ALA A 124 -0.67 4.10 6.18
C ALA A 124 -1.66 5.26 6.43
N ALA A 125 -1.78 6.17 5.49
CA ALA A 125 -2.76 7.24 5.57
C ALA A 125 -4.18 6.74 5.23
N TYR A 126 -4.32 5.89 4.21
CA TYR A 126 -5.61 5.33 3.80
C TYR A 126 -6.31 4.54 4.91
N GLU A 127 -5.56 3.71 5.64
CA GLU A 127 -6.04 2.87 6.74
C GLU A 127 -6.49 3.68 7.98
N GLN A 128 -6.28 5.01 7.97
CA GLN A 128 -6.91 5.88 8.99
C GLN A 128 -8.45 5.82 8.94
N ALA A 129 -9.03 5.32 7.85
CA ALA A 129 -10.46 5.04 7.72
C ALA A 129 -10.99 4.16 8.86
N GLY A 130 -10.23 3.13 9.25
CA GLY A 130 -10.57 2.22 10.36
C GLY A 130 -10.16 2.73 11.74
N ALA A 131 -9.45 3.85 11.83
CA ALA A 131 -8.87 4.36 13.06
C ALA A 131 -9.33 5.81 13.35
N SER A 132 -8.48 6.80 13.07
CA SER A 132 -8.75 8.20 13.43
C SER A 132 -9.99 8.78 12.74
N LEU A 133 -10.29 8.38 11.49
CA LEU A 133 -11.48 8.87 10.78
C LEU A 133 -12.77 8.28 11.34
N THR A 134 -12.75 7.07 11.89
CA THR A 134 -13.90 6.50 12.60
C THR A 134 -14.16 7.23 13.91
N LEU A 135 -13.11 7.60 14.67
CA LEU A 135 -13.24 8.43 15.87
C LEU A 135 -13.78 9.82 15.50
N PHE A 136 -13.24 10.44 14.44
CA PHE A 136 -13.76 11.71 13.92
C PHE A 136 -15.25 11.60 13.52
N ALA A 137 -15.66 10.50 12.88
CA ALA A 137 -17.06 10.25 12.53
C ALA A 137 -17.95 10.18 13.76
N SER A 138 -17.50 9.54 14.85
CA SER A 138 -18.29 9.36 16.08
C SER A 138 -18.38 10.62 16.91
N GLU A 139 -17.31 11.38 17.04
CA GLU A 139 -17.19 12.49 18.00
C GLU A 139 -17.48 13.85 17.37
N GLN A 140 -17.03 14.08 16.13
CA GLN A 140 -16.99 15.40 15.53
C GLN A 140 -17.94 15.58 14.35
N THR A 141 -18.52 14.48 13.80
CA THR A 141 -19.38 14.56 12.61
C THR A 141 -20.86 14.61 12.99
N ASN A 142 -21.59 15.55 12.40
CA ASN A 142 -23.04 15.54 12.48
C ASN A 142 -23.58 14.41 11.61
N ARG A 143 -24.16 13.38 12.26
CA ARG A 143 -24.65 12.16 11.63
C ARG A 143 -26.18 12.06 11.61
N ASP A 144 -26.85 13.17 11.92
CA ASP A 144 -28.31 13.21 11.90
C ASP A 144 -28.83 13.31 10.47
N ILE A 145 -29.65 12.35 10.08
CA ILE A 145 -30.34 12.29 8.79
C ILE A 145 -31.84 12.20 9.09
N PHE A 146 -32.52 13.32 8.98
CA PHE A 146 -33.98 13.42 9.23
C PHE A 146 -34.44 12.86 10.59
N GLY A 147 -33.66 13.11 11.66
CA GLY A 147 -33.97 12.65 13.01
C GLY A 147 -33.47 11.23 13.34
N TRP A 148 -32.73 10.59 12.41
CA TRP A 148 -32.07 9.32 12.63
C TRP A 148 -30.55 9.50 12.64
N GLU A 149 -29.90 9.04 13.72
CA GLU A 149 -28.44 9.14 13.83
C GLU A 149 -27.75 7.94 13.17
N MET A 150 -27.05 8.20 12.04
CA MET A 150 -26.30 7.19 11.30
C MET A 150 -25.12 6.65 12.14
N PRO A 151 -24.94 5.32 12.26
CA PRO A 151 -23.75 4.75 12.92
C PRO A 151 -22.45 5.20 12.28
N ALA A 152 -21.44 5.58 13.08
CA ALA A 152 -20.14 6.06 12.59
C ALA A 152 -19.43 5.03 11.69
N SER A 153 -19.62 3.74 11.96
CA SER A 153 -19.05 2.65 11.16
C SER A 153 -19.57 2.59 9.71
N TRP A 154 -20.73 3.18 9.43
CA TRP A 154 -21.29 3.20 8.07
C TRP A 154 -20.47 4.04 7.09
N PHE A 155 -19.69 5.01 7.58
CA PHE A 155 -18.77 5.75 6.71
C PHE A 155 -17.75 4.85 6.03
N GLN A 156 -17.29 3.78 6.70
CA GLN A 156 -16.39 2.80 6.08
C GLN A 156 -17.04 2.07 4.89
N SER A 157 -18.38 1.94 4.89
CA SER A 157 -19.12 1.31 3.80
C SER A 157 -19.21 2.19 2.55
N PHE A 158 -18.92 3.49 2.63
CA PHE A 158 -18.85 4.35 1.45
C PHE A 158 -17.69 3.97 0.53
N ASN A 159 -16.58 3.49 1.07
CA ASN A 159 -15.46 3.04 0.22
C ASN A 159 -15.88 1.92 -0.74
N PRO A 160 -16.36 0.73 -0.31
CA PRO A 160 -16.79 -0.31 -1.25
C PRO A 160 -17.93 0.16 -2.18
N LEU A 161 -18.81 1.05 -1.74
CA LEU A 161 -19.85 1.62 -2.60
C LEU A 161 -19.22 2.46 -3.73
N PHE A 162 -18.29 3.35 -3.41
CA PHE A 162 -17.58 4.16 -4.39
C PHE A 162 -16.67 3.31 -5.28
N VAL A 163 -16.05 2.24 -4.76
CA VAL A 163 -15.27 1.29 -5.57
C VAL A 163 -16.14 0.70 -6.68
N VAL A 164 -17.35 0.24 -6.37
CA VAL A 164 -18.27 -0.33 -7.38
C VAL A 164 -18.57 0.67 -8.49
N VAL A 165 -18.86 1.92 -8.13
CA VAL A 165 -19.19 2.97 -9.12
C VAL A 165 -17.94 3.37 -9.93
N LEU A 166 -16.85 3.66 -9.24
CA LEU A 166 -15.63 4.17 -9.86
C LEU A 166 -14.87 3.11 -10.65
N ALA A 167 -15.03 1.83 -10.33
CA ALA A 167 -14.42 0.72 -11.08
C ALA A 167 -14.92 0.66 -12.54
N TYR A 168 -16.11 1.18 -12.83
CA TYR A 168 -16.58 1.34 -14.21
C TYR A 168 -16.09 2.63 -14.86
N ILE A 169 -16.00 3.71 -14.10
CA ILE A 169 -15.66 5.05 -14.61
C ILE A 169 -14.17 5.15 -14.92
N MET A 170 -13.31 4.71 -14.00
CA MET A 170 -11.85 4.91 -14.10
C MET A 170 -11.20 4.21 -15.30
N PRO A 171 -11.53 2.95 -15.65
CA PRO A 171 -11.05 2.35 -16.89
C PRO A 171 -11.49 3.11 -18.14
N GLY A 172 -12.70 3.68 -18.12
CA GLY A 172 -13.19 4.56 -19.18
C GLY A 172 -12.36 5.82 -19.35
N VAL A 173 -11.97 6.46 -18.23
CA VAL A 173 -11.06 7.62 -18.22
C VAL A 173 -9.69 7.26 -18.80
N TRP A 174 -9.10 6.15 -18.34
CA TRP A 174 -7.81 5.70 -18.87
C TRP A 174 -7.90 5.33 -20.36
N GLY A 175 -8.98 4.65 -20.78
CA GLY A 175 -9.21 4.31 -22.18
C GLY A 175 -9.39 5.55 -23.07
N PHE A 176 -10.06 6.59 -22.58
CA PHE A 176 -10.20 7.87 -23.28
C PHE A 176 -8.85 8.59 -23.42
N LEU A 177 -8.04 8.63 -22.37
CA LEU A 177 -6.69 9.20 -22.40
C LEU A 177 -5.78 8.42 -23.35
N ASN A 178 -5.88 7.07 -23.35
CA ASN A 178 -5.12 6.22 -24.26
C ASN A 178 -5.42 6.51 -25.73
N LYS A 179 -6.71 6.65 -26.08
CA LYS A 179 -7.13 7.05 -27.45
C LYS A 179 -6.51 8.39 -27.89
N ARG A 180 -6.26 9.29 -26.95
CA ARG A 180 -5.60 10.58 -27.19
C ARG A 180 -4.07 10.53 -27.09
N LYS A 181 -3.48 9.35 -26.85
CA LYS A 181 -2.03 9.16 -26.61
C LYS A 181 -1.51 9.96 -25.38
N MET A 182 -2.38 10.21 -24.42
CA MET A 182 -2.11 10.96 -23.18
C MET A 182 -2.20 10.08 -21.93
N GLU A 183 -2.29 8.75 -22.10
CA GLU A 183 -2.38 7.83 -20.95
C GLU A 183 -1.08 7.88 -20.14
N PRO A 184 -1.13 8.20 -18.84
CA PRO A 184 0.05 8.22 -17.99
C PRO A 184 0.67 6.84 -17.82
N ALA A 185 1.98 6.78 -17.67
CA ALA A 185 2.70 5.55 -17.31
C ALA A 185 2.26 5.03 -15.92
N SER A 186 2.47 3.73 -15.66
CA SER A 186 2.06 3.11 -14.40
C SER A 186 2.58 3.84 -13.14
N PRO A 187 3.84 4.28 -13.04
CA PRO A 187 4.30 5.06 -11.89
C PRO A 187 3.58 6.41 -11.75
N THR A 188 3.29 7.09 -12.87
CA THR A 188 2.54 8.36 -12.85
C THR A 188 1.12 8.18 -12.34
N LYS A 189 0.44 7.08 -12.71
CA LYS A 189 -0.90 6.77 -12.17
C LYS A 189 -0.86 6.54 -10.66
N GLN A 190 0.21 5.94 -10.15
CA GLN A 190 0.39 5.76 -8.71
C GLN A 190 0.68 7.08 -8.00
N ALA A 191 1.47 7.97 -8.60
CA ALA A 191 1.66 9.33 -8.09
C ALA A 191 0.33 10.12 -8.05
N ILE A 192 -0.53 9.97 -9.07
CA ILE A 192 -1.89 10.55 -9.06
C ILE A 192 -2.70 9.98 -7.88
N GLY A 193 -2.59 8.68 -7.59
CA GLY A 193 -3.24 8.07 -6.43
C GLY A 193 -2.81 8.70 -5.11
N LEU A 194 -1.50 8.92 -4.91
CA LEU A 194 -0.94 9.62 -3.74
C LEU A 194 -1.41 11.07 -3.64
N LEU A 195 -1.44 11.79 -4.77
CA LEU A 195 -1.95 13.16 -4.82
C LEU A 195 -3.44 13.23 -4.44
N LEU A 196 -4.26 12.32 -4.95
CA LEU A 196 -5.68 12.24 -4.61
C LEU A 196 -5.87 11.97 -3.11
N LEU A 197 -5.10 11.05 -2.52
CA LEU A 197 -5.13 10.80 -1.09
C LEU A 197 -4.83 12.08 -0.29
N SER A 198 -3.76 12.79 -0.66
CA SER A 198 -3.37 14.06 -0.01
C SER A 198 -4.44 15.13 -0.16
N LEU A 199 -5.05 15.24 -1.34
CA LEU A 199 -6.16 16.17 -1.60
C LEU A 199 -7.40 15.84 -0.75
N GLY A 200 -7.69 14.55 -0.52
CA GLY A 200 -8.76 14.13 0.38
C GLY A 200 -8.53 14.62 1.82
N TYR A 201 -7.31 14.49 2.33
CA TYR A 201 -6.98 15.03 3.65
C TYR A 201 -7.00 16.57 3.70
N LEU A 202 -6.51 17.25 2.66
CA LEU A 202 -6.63 18.71 2.57
C LEU A 202 -8.10 19.13 2.54
N PHE A 203 -8.95 18.40 1.82
CA PHE A 203 -10.38 18.67 1.75
C PHE A 203 -11.03 18.63 3.14
N ILE A 204 -10.77 17.58 3.95
CA ILE A 204 -11.32 17.53 5.31
C ILE A 204 -10.70 18.59 6.23
N CYS A 205 -9.43 18.96 6.05
CA CYS A 205 -8.79 20.05 6.81
C CYS A 205 -9.55 21.38 6.64
N PHE A 206 -10.04 21.68 5.44
CA PHE A 206 -10.88 22.87 5.21
C PHE A 206 -12.21 22.76 5.97
N GLY A 207 -12.80 21.55 6.01
CA GLY A 207 -14.05 21.33 6.74
C GLY A 207 -13.95 21.45 8.24
N VAL A 208 -12.77 21.17 8.82
CA VAL A 208 -12.54 21.24 10.27
C VAL A 208 -11.80 22.49 10.73
N LYS A 209 -11.43 23.39 9.80
CA LYS A 209 -10.64 24.60 10.10
C LYS A 209 -11.29 25.44 11.19
N ASP A 210 -12.60 25.62 11.12
CA ASP A 210 -13.37 26.45 12.02
C ASP A 210 -14.19 25.62 13.04
N ALA A 211 -13.84 24.33 13.21
CA ALA A 211 -14.52 23.45 14.15
C ALA A 211 -14.22 23.90 15.60
N VAL A 212 -15.27 24.29 16.32
CA VAL A 212 -15.20 24.67 17.72
C VAL A 212 -15.61 23.46 18.57
N PRO A 213 -14.97 23.22 19.75
CA PRO A 213 -15.40 22.16 20.65
C PRO A 213 -16.91 22.19 20.92
N GLY A 214 -17.61 21.07 20.70
CA GLY A 214 -19.05 20.96 20.85
C GLY A 214 -19.90 21.27 19.59
N VAL A 215 -19.29 21.76 18.49
CA VAL A 215 -19.98 21.95 17.21
C VAL A 215 -19.58 20.84 16.25
N LYS A 216 -20.54 19.99 15.88
CA LYS A 216 -20.31 18.89 14.94
C LYS A 216 -20.20 19.39 13.49
N VAL A 217 -19.24 18.83 12.76
CA VAL A 217 -18.95 19.16 11.36
C VAL A 217 -19.90 18.38 10.44
N SER A 218 -20.27 18.96 9.29
CA SER A 218 -21.13 18.29 8.30
C SER A 218 -20.49 17.00 7.78
N MET A 219 -21.32 15.95 7.63
CA MET A 219 -20.90 14.66 7.08
C MET A 219 -20.38 14.72 5.64
N ILE A 220 -20.68 15.79 4.91
CA ILE A 220 -20.23 15.96 3.51
C ILE A 220 -18.71 15.97 3.39
N TRP A 221 -18.01 16.52 4.40
CA TRP A 221 -16.55 16.56 4.42
C TRP A 221 -15.94 15.17 4.53
N LEU A 222 -16.49 14.34 5.40
CA LEU A 222 -16.01 12.97 5.57
C LEU A 222 -16.38 12.10 4.37
N THR A 223 -17.60 12.21 3.86
CA THR A 223 -18.05 11.49 2.65
C THR A 223 -17.22 11.88 1.42
N GLY A 224 -16.94 13.17 1.25
CA GLY A 224 -16.08 13.66 0.17
C GLY A 224 -14.64 13.15 0.28
N LEU A 225 -14.09 13.08 1.49
CA LEU A 225 -12.78 12.47 1.73
C LEU A 225 -12.78 11.00 1.27
N TYR A 226 -13.76 10.19 1.70
CA TYR A 226 -13.87 8.78 1.26
C TYR A 226 -13.98 8.65 -0.26
N PHE A 227 -14.72 9.54 -0.91
CA PHE A 227 -14.83 9.55 -2.37
C PHE A 227 -13.48 9.81 -3.05
N ILE A 228 -12.76 10.85 -2.63
CA ILE A 228 -11.45 11.22 -3.19
C ILE A 228 -10.41 10.12 -2.90
N HIS A 229 -10.41 9.55 -1.69
CA HIS A 229 -9.53 8.45 -1.31
C HIS A 229 -9.78 7.20 -2.17
N THR A 230 -11.05 6.86 -2.43
CA THR A 230 -11.40 5.72 -3.29
C THR A 230 -10.93 5.93 -4.74
N MET A 231 -11.00 7.17 -5.25
CA MET A 231 -10.40 7.48 -6.56
C MET A 231 -8.90 7.23 -6.57
N GLY A 232 -8.21 7.63 -5.49
CA GLY A 232 -6.77 7.37 -5.31
C GLY A 232 -6.45 5.88 -5.26
N GLU A 233 -7.23 5.11 -4.50
CA GLU A 233 -7.08 3.66 -4.38
C GLU A 233 -7.19 2.95 -5.72
N ILE A 234 -8.22 3.25 -6.51
CA ILE A 234 -8.43 2.62 -7.83
C ILE A 234 -7.34 3.03 -8.83
N ALA A 235 -6.79 4.23 -8.71
CA ALA A 235 -5.67 4.66 -9.53
C ALA A 235 -4.35 3.97 -9.16
N LEU A 236 -4.17 3.54 -7.90
CA LEU A 236 -2.93 3.00 -7.38
C LEU A 236 -2.91 1.47 -7.32
N SER A 237 -3.90 0.87 -6.69
CA SER A 237 -3.85 -0.53 -6.24
C SER A 237 -3.78 -1.56 -7.39
N PRO A 238 -4.70 -1.56 -8.38
CA PRO A 238 -4.65 -2.54 -9.49
C PRO A 238 -3.41 -2.36 -10.36
N ILE A 239 -2.96 -1.12 -10.53
CA ILE A 239 -1.81 -0.76 -11.36
C ILE A 239 -0.52 -1.21 -10.69
N GLY A 240 -0.40 -1.06 -9.35
CA GLY A 240 0.74 -1.53 -8.58
C GLY A 240 0.94 -3.03 -8.70
N LEU A 241 -0.10 -3.82 -8.48
CA LEU A 241 -0.05 -5.29 -8.63
C LEU A 241 0.34 -5.70 -10.06
N SER A 242 -0.25 -5.06 -11.08
CA SER A 242 0.09 -5.32 -12.49
C SER A 242 1.54 -4.96 -12.79
N MET A 243 2.05 -3.86 -12.23
CA MET A 243 3.44 -3.43 -12.42
C MET A 243 4.42 -4.43 -11.80
N VAL A 244 4.17 -4.89 -10.57
CA VAL A 244 5.00 -5.90 -9.91
C VAL A 244 5.07 -7.17 -10.76
N ASN A 245 3.93 -7.68 -11.24
CA ASN A 245 3.89 -8.87 -12.09
C ASN A 245 4.67 -8.69 -13.40
N LYS A 246 4.60 -7.51 -14.03
CA LYS A 246 5.26 -7.24 -15.33
C LYS A 246 6.77 -7.00 -15.22
N LEU A 247 7.21 -6.40 -14.12
CA LEU A 247 8.62 -6.04 -13.94
C LEU A 247 9.43 -7.10 -13.21
N SER A 248 8.78 -8.00 -12.46
CA SER A 248 9.47 -9.03 -11.70
C SER A 248 10.08 -10.09 -12.62
N PRO A 249 11.34 -10.48 -12.40
CA PRO A 249 11.90 -11.67 -13.03
C PRO A 249 11.09 -12.91 -12.61
N LEU A 250 10.81 -13.83 -13.51
CA LEU A 250 9.95 -15.00 -13.25
C LEU A 250 10.36 -15.80 -12.01
N ARG A 251 11.67 -16.01 -11.84
CA ARG A 251 12.24 -16.71 -10.67
C ARG A 251 11.99 -16.03 -9.33
N PHE A 252 11.77 -14.72 -9.32
CA PHE A 252 11.51 -13.94 -8.11
C PHE A 252 10.06 -13.42 -8.02
N ALA A 253 9.19 -13.77 -8.98
CA ALA A 253 7.84 -13.21 -9.08
C ALA A 253 7.02 -13.38 -7.78
N SER A 254 7.01 -14.58 -7.20
CA SER A 254 6.31 -14.84 -5.93
C SER A 254 6.91 -14.08 -4.76
N LEU A 255 8.25 -13.98 -4.69
CA LEU A 255 8.93 -13.25 -3.63
C LEU A 255 8.69 -11.74 -3.75
N MET A 256 8.71 -11.20 -4.97
CA MET A 256 8.42 -9.78 -5.23
C MET A 256 6.98 -9.43 -4.87
N MET A 257 6.03 -10.32 -5.14
CA MET A 257 4.65 -10.17 -4.70
C MET A 257 4.53 -10.22 -3.18
N GLY A 258 5.28 -11.11 -2.52
CA GLY A 258 5.38 -11.16 -1.05
C GLY A 258 5.91 -9.85 -0.46
N ILE A 259 6.95 -9.24 -1.07
CA ILE A 259 7.50 -7.94 -0.65
C ILE A 259 6.49 -6.81 -0.87
N TRP A 260 5.72 -6.86 -1.95
CA TRP A 260 4.64 -5.90 -2.18
C TRP A 260 3.60 -5.94 -1.05
N TYR A 261 3.15 -7.13 -0.63
CA TYR A 261 2.23 -7.25 0.51
C TYR A 261 2.90 -6.95 1.85
N LEU A 262 4.21 -7.16 1.97
CA LEU A 262 4.95 -6.73 3.16
C LEU A 262 4.97 -5.22 3.31
N SER A 263 5.00 -4.45 2.20
CA SER A 263 4.84 -2.99 2.26
C SER A 263 3.47 -2.58 2.81
N THR A 264 2.39 -3.31 2.46
CA THR A 264 1.07 -3.09 3.05
C THR A 264 1.03 -3.42 4.55
N ALA A 265 1.68 -4.51 4.97
CA ALA A 265 1.78 -4.86 6.40
C ALA A 265 2.55 -3.78 7.19
N THR A 266 3.62 -3.24 6.59
CA THR A 266 4.38 -2.10 7.16
C THR A 266 3.50 -0.86 7.27
N ALA A 267 2.71 -0.57 6.24
CA ALA A 267 1.77 0.55 6.23
C ALA A 267 0.72 0.45 7.34
N ASN A 268 0.17 -0.75 7.59
CA ASN A 268 -0.80 -0.97 8.65
C ASN A 268 -0.20 -0.71 10.05
N LYS A 269 1.07 -1.05 10.26
CA LYS A 269 1.76 -0.68 11.50
C LYS A 269 1.95 0.83 11.63
N PHE A 270 2.35 1.52 10.56
CA PHE A 270 2.39 2.98 10.54
C PHE A 270 1.02 3.59 10.77
N ALA A 271 -0.05 3.03 10.20
CA ALA A 271 -1.41 3.50 10.44
C ALA A 271 -1.79 3.44 11.92
N GLY A 272 -1.44 2.36 12.61
CA GLY A 272 -1.63 2.24 14.06
C GLY A 272 -0.86 3.29 14.85
N MET A 273 0.40 3.59 14.46
CA MET A 273 1.19 4.66 15.08
C MET A 273 0.57 6.04 14.85
N LEU A 274 0.13 6.32 13.61
CA LEU A 274 -0.51 7.59 13.25
C LEU A 274 -1.85 7.77 13.96
N SER A 275 -2.65 6.71 14.14
CA SER A 275 -3.92 6.80 14.87
C SER A 275 -3.72 7.21 16.33
N GLY A 276 -2.58 6.83 16.93
CA GLY A 276 -2.18 7.27 18.27
C GLY A 276 -1.97 8.78 18.41
N LEU A 277 -1.89 9.51 17.29
CA LEU A 277 -1.75 10.97 17.26
C LEU A 277 -3.09 11.71 17.26
N TYR A 278 -4.20 10.98 17.17
CA TYR A 278 -5.53 11.57 17.25
C TYR A 278 -5.66 12.39 18.55
N PRO A 279 -6.15 13.64 18.49
CA PRO A 279 -6.27 14.50 19.65
C PRO A 279 -7.29 13.93 20.63
N GLU A 280 -6.85 13.62 21.84
CA GLU A 280 -7.73 13.26 22.96
C GLU A 280 -8.09 14.52 23.76
N ALA A 281 -9.33 14.60 24.22
CA ALA A 281 -9.78 15.72 25.03
C ALA A 281 -8.88 15.93 26.26
N GLY A 282 -8.31 17.12 26.40
CA GLY A 282 -7.44 17.50 27.53
C GLY A 282 -5.98 17.03 27.43
N LYS A 283 -5.58 16.37 26.35
CA LYS A 283 -4.18 15.98 26.12
C LYS A 283 -3.60 16.65 24.88
N VAL A 284 -2.48 17.35 25.04
CA VAL A 284 -1.72 17.89 23.92
C VAL A 284 -0.60 16.92 23.59
N LYS A 285 -0.64 16.33 22.40
CA LYS A 285 0.44 15.49 21.88
C LYS A 285 1.40 16.33 21.04
N SER A 286 2.70 16.05 21.10
CA SER A 286 3.70 16.75 20.27
C SER A 286 4.44 15.76 19.38
N ILE A 287 4.67 16.14 18.11
CA ILE A 287 5.52 15.38 17.17
C ILE A 287 6.56 16.35 16.63
N PHE A 288 7.83 16.00 16.71
CA PHE A 288 8.95 16.83 16.25
C PHE A 288 8.87 18.29 16.74
N GLY A 289 8.35 18.51 17.97
CA GLY A 289 8.22 19.85 18.54
C GLY A 289 6.93 20.61 18.17
N TYR A 290 6.09 20.06 17.30
CA TYR A 290 4.78 20.64 16.98
C TYR A 290 3.70 20.07 17.89
N GLN A 291 2.90 20.95 18.47
CA GLN A 291 1.78 20.57 19.33
C GLN A 291 0.56 20.22 18.48
N ILE A 292 0.05 19.00 18.66
CA ILE A 292 -1.20 18.57 18.03
C ILE A 292 -2.33 18.83 19.01
N ALA A 293 -2.88 20.04 18.93
CA ALA A 293 -3.98 20.48 19.79
C ALA A 293 -5.34 20.49 19.09
N THR A 294 -5.35 20.42 17.74
CA THR A 294 -6.58 20.52 16.93
C THR A 294 -6.64 19.43 15.87
N MET A 295 -7.86 19.08 15.43
CA MET A 295 -8.10 18.13 14.34
C MET A 295 -7.42 18.56 13.03
N SER A 296 -7.46 19.84 12.70
CA SER A 296 -6.82 20.38 11.50
C SER A 296 -5.31 20.09 11.49
N VAL A 297 -4.62 20.30 12.62
CA VAL A 297 -3.19 20.02 12.76
C VAL A 297 -2.92 18.51 12.61
N SER A 298 -3.74 17.64 13.24
CA SER A 298 -3.59 16.20 13.12
C SER A 298 -3.69 15.73 11.66
N TYR A 299 -4.71 16.19 10.93
CA TYR A 299 -4.88 15.78 9.52
C TYR A 299 -3.85 16.39 8.58
N THR A 300 -3.36 17.60 8.85
CA THR A 300 -2.27 18.20 8.08
C THR A 300 -0.99 17.34 8.19
N HIS A 301 -0.69 16.81 9.37
CA HIS A 301 0.45 15.90 9.55
C HIS A 301 0.28 14.56 8.83
N LEU A 302 -0.94 14.08 8.61
CA LEU A 302 -1.20 12.91 7.78
C LEU A 302 -0.97 13.20 6.28
N THR A 303 -1.19 14.44 5.83
CA THR A 303 -0.97 14.80 4.42
C THR A 303 0.49 15.05 4.08
N LEU A 304 1.30 15.59 5.00
CA LEU A 304 2.69 15.92 4.74
C LEU A 304 3.54 14.75 4.20
N PRO A 305 3.53 13.55 4.82
CA PRO A 305 4.28 12.42 4.28
C PRO A 305 3.83 12.01 2.87
N THR A 306 2.53 12.09 2.57
CA THR A 306 1.99 11.73 1.26
C THR A 306 2.31 12.77 0.19
N ILE A 307 2.33 14.06 0.53
CA ILE A 307 2.72 15.14 -0.39
C ILE A 307 4.22 15.08 -0.70
N CYS A 308 5.07 14.86 0.30
CA CYS A 308 6.52 14.74 0.10
C CYS A 308 6.93 13.48 -0.68
N SER A 309 6.00 12.51 -0.86
CA SER A 309 6.23 11.27 -1.60
C SER A 309 5.89 11.37 -3.09
N VAL A 310 5.32 12.48 -3.56
CA VAL A 310 4.98 12.78 -4.96
C VAL A 310 6.03 13.66 -5.60
#